data_a8b177a5eb9acf5ce72b586e9e9ab58d
#
_entry.id   a8b177a5eb9acf5ce72b586e9e9ab58d
#
_cell.length_a   1.000
_cell.length_b   1.000
_cell.length_c   1.000
_cell.angle_alpha   90.00
_cell.angle_beta   90.00
_cell.angle_gamma   90.00
#
_symmetry.space_group_name_H-M   'P 1'
#
loop_
_entity.id
_entity.type
_entity.pdbx_description
1 polymer ?
#
loop_
_entity_poly.entity_id
_entity_poly.type
_entity_poly.pdbx_seq_one_letter_code
_entity_poly.pdbx_strand_id
1 'polypeptide(L)'
;MRTLPYVRCLVFALLTMLMFAHPVTSSAQVAVGITVGFAPPDLPVYEQPICPEEGYIWTPGYWAWDDDDGDYYWVPGTWVLAPEPGFLWTPAYWGWGGSAFVFYPGYWSFGVVGFYGGVNYGYGYFGRGYEGGRWDGDRFFYNRSVNNVNVTIIHNVYEQPVDHRDERRVSYNGGEGGINERPTPQEEAAARGRRLPPAAGQREQEQQARSNPQFRANVNHGKPPVAATSRPGAFTGGGVVPAREGGTIHGGPRNAGPGNAGRNNAPPENNTRRAVHPNDLPPIERPAASNAGNSKQDQKYQKQQEKLYAQQQKDRQKLQQQQEKEHQQLAKQNANDARRQQVEQRHQQQTEQLQQRHSQQQQRMQQRQPQSHSAPPPPPQKEKH
;
A
#
# COMPACT_ATOMS: atom_id res chain seq x y z
N MET A 1 -59.60 46.54 -24.47
CA MET A 1 -58.62 45.48 -24.77
C MET A 1 -57.21 45.95 -24.36
N ARG A 2 -56.84 45.82 -23.10
CA ARG A 2 -55.53 46.30 -22.55
C ARG A 2 -54.84 45.23 -21.62
N THR A 3 -54.95 43.95 -21.96
CA THR A 3 -54.44 42.84 -21.09
C THR A 3 -53.19 42.16 -21.70
N LEU A 4 -52.73 42.55 -22.86
CA LEU A 4 -51.60 41.88 -23.56
C LEU A 4 -50.23 42.07 -22.96
N PRO A 5 -49.82 43.20 -22.30
CA PRO A 5 -48.44 43.33 -21.75
C PRO A 5 -48.20 42.49 -20.49
N TYR A 6 -49.20 42.32 -19.63
CA TYR A 6 -49.05 41.56 -18.37
C TYR A 6 -48.89 40.07 -18.60
N VAL A 7 -49.55 39.51 -19.62
CA VAL A 7 -49.41 38.08 -19.96
C VAL A 7 -48.01 37.78 -20.52
N ARG A 8 -47.43 38.69 -21.28
CA ARG A 8 -46.04 38.55 -21.79
C ARG A 8 -45.01 38.64 -20.68
N CYS A 9 -45.16 39.50 -19.69
CA CYS A 9 -44.29 39.60 -18.54
C CYS A 9 -44.39 38.37 -17.64
N LEU A 10 -45.60 37.82 -17.44
CA LEU A 10 -45.79 36.58 -16.66
C LEU A 10 -45.20 35.34 -17.34
N VAL A 11 -45.31 35.22 -18.65
CA VAL A 11 -44.69 34.11 -19.42
C VAL A 11 -43.16 34.22 -19.40
N PHE A 12 -42.58 35.45 -19.51
CA PHE A 12 -41.12 35.62 -19.36
C PHE A 12 -40.63 35.30 -17.93
N ALA A 13 -41.37 35.72 -16.89
CA ALA A 13 -41.03 35.40 -15.51
C ALA A 13 -41.13 33.91 -15.23
N LEU A 14 -42.10 33.18 -15.79
CA LEU A 14 -42.24 31.73 -15.66
C LEU A 14 -41.14 30.98 -16.43
N LEU A 15 -40.74 31.46 -17.62
CA LEU A 15 -39.64 30.87 -18.40
C LEU A 15 -38.28 31.07 -17.72
N THR A 16 -38.04 32.23 -17.10
CA THR A 16 -36.80 32.45 -16.34
C THR A 16 -36.74 31.63 -15.06
N MET A 17 -37.88 31.37 -14.42
CA MET A 17 -37.94 30.52 -13.22
C MET A 17 -37.71 29.01 -13.54
N LEU A 18 -38.08 28.55 -14.75
CA LEU A 18 -37.79 27.20 -15.23
C LEU A 18 -36.32 26.98 -15.58
N MET A 19 -35.55 28.00 -15.92
CA MET A 19 -34.12 27.90 -16.26
C MET A 19 -33.22 27.69 -15.02
N PHE A 20 -33.71 27.98 -13.81
CA PHE A 20 -32.95 27.79 -12.57
C PHE A 20 -33.24 26.48 -11.81
N ALA A 21 -34.21 25.70 -12.29
CA ALA A 21 -34.47 24.36 -11.73
C ALA A 21 -33.58 23.32 -12.40
N HIS A 22 -32.26 23.46 -12.27
CA HIS A 22 -31.38 22.34 -12.54
C HIS A 22 -31.47 21.38 -11.37
N PRO A 23 -31.92 20.12 -11.58
CA PRO A 23 -31.79 19.13 -10.52
C PRO A 23 -30.30 18.98 -10.24
N VAL A 24 -29.87 19.38 -9.05
CA VAL A 24 -28.58 18.96 -8.51
C VAL A 24 -28.70 17.47 -8.39
N THR A 25 -28.20 16.74 -9.39
CA THR A 25 -27.98 15.29 -9.26
C THR A 25 -26.97 15.11 -8.15
N SER A 26 -27.46 14.95 -6.93
CA SER A 26 -26.68 14.41 -5.82
C SER A 26 -26.32 12.99 -6.23
N SER A 27 -25.14 12.83 -6.82
CA SER A 27 -24.52 11.53 -6.98
C SER A 27 -24.23 11.06 -5.56
N ALA A 28 -25.16 10.32 -4.96
CA ALA A 28 -24.84 9.46 -3.84
C ALA A 28 -23.84 8.44 -4.42
N GLN A 29 -22.53 8.73 -4.31
CA GLN A 29 -21.52 7.72 -4.48
C GLN A 29 -21.81 6.67 -3.40
N VAL A 30 -22.38 5.55 -3.82
CA VAL A 30 -22.33 4.32 -3.05
C VAL A 30 -20.83 4.01 -2.98
N ALA A 31 -20.19 4.40 -1.91
CA ALA A 31 -18.87 3.91 -1.57
C ALA A 31 -19.06 2.40 -1.35
N VAL A 32 -18.72 1.59 -2.35
CA VAL A 32 -18.55 0.15 -2.17
C VAL A 32 -17.37 0.05 -1.18
N GLY A 33 -17.70 -0.17 0.09
CA GLY A 33 -16.68 -0.28 1.13
C GLY A 33 -15.88 -1.56 0.89
N ILE A 34 -14.56 -1.44 0.77
CA ILE A 34 -13.65 -2.60 0.74
C ILE A 34 -13.82 -3.34 2.05
N THR A 35 -14.12 -4.65 1.98
CA THR A 35 -14.32 -5.51 3.15
C THR A 35 -13.43 -6.74 3.08
N VAL A 36 -12.73 -7.07 4.16
CA VAL A 36 -11.79 -8.18 4.24
C VAL A 36 -12.09 -9.04 5.45
N GLY A 37 -12.12 -10.37 5.28
CA GLY A 37 -12.50 -11.32 6.32
C GLY A 37 -11.44 -11.54 7.42
N PHE A 38 -10.24 -10.96 7.29
CA PHE A 38 -9.15 -11.08 8.27
C PHE A 38 -8.48 -9.72 8.50
N ALA A 39 -7.85 -9.58 9.68
CA ALA A 39 -7.28 -8.30 10.10
C ALA A 39 -6.08 -7.88 9.23
N PRO A 40 -5.90 -6.56 9.00
CA PRO A 40 -4.67 -6.06 8.39
C PRO A 40 -3.47 -6.34 9.30
N PRO A 41 -2.24 -6.41 8.74
CA PRO A 41 -1.04 -6.53 9.56
C PRO A 41 -0.87 -5.35 10.52
N ASP A 42 -0.16 -5.57 11.63
CA ASP A 42 0.27 -4.48 12.51
C ASP A 42 1.11 -3.46 11.74
N LEU A 43 1.18 -2.23 12.25
CA LEU A 43 2.01 -1.19 11.64
C LEU A 43 3.51 -1.56 11.75
N PRO A 44 4.30 -1.37 10.67
CA PRO A 44 5.75 -1.50 10.73
C PRO A 44 6.37 -0.35 11.53
N VAL A 45 7.54 -0.59 12.14
CA VAL A 45 8.33 0.45 12.79
C VAL A 45 9.29 1.08 11.76
N TYR A 46 9.26 2.39 11.65
CA TYR A 46 10.17 3.13 10.76
C TYR A 46 10.47 4.50 11.35
N GLU A 47 11.43 5.22 10.77
CA GLU A 47 11.70 6.61 11.09
C GLU A 47 10.95 7.55 10.14
N GLN A 48 10.51 8.69 10.64
CA GLN A 48 9.94 9.73 9.78
C GLN A 48 11.09 10.39 8.99
N PRO A 49 11.02 10.45 7.66
CA PRO A 49 11.98 11.23 6.87
C PRO A 49 11.87 12.73 7.21
N ILE A 50 12.94 13.47 6.97
CA ILE A 50 12.97 14.92 7.22
C ILE A 50 11.89 15.60 6.36
N CYS A 51 11.16 16.55 6.97
CA CYS A 51 10.19 17.38 6.25
C CYS A 51 10.89 18.18 5.14
N PRO A 52 10.43 18.11 3.89
CA PRO A 52 11.14 18.71 2.75
C PRO A 52 11.05 20.24 2.71
N GLU A 53 9.92 20.82 3.11
CA GLU A 53 9.63 22.26 3.00
C GLU A 53 8.49 22.67 3.96
N GLU A 54 8.32 23.97 4.18
CA GLU A 54 7.19 24.52 4.94
C GLU A 54 5.84 24.21 4.25
N GLY A 55 4.78 24.03 5.05
CA GLY A 55 3.43 23.72 4.57
C GLY A 55 3.15 22.25 4.29
N TYR A 56 4.17 21.38 4.30
CA TYR A 56 3.97 19.96 4.19
C TYR A 56 3.48 19.36 5.52
N ILE A 57 2.46 18.53 5.47
CA ILE A 57 1.92 17.80 6.61
C ILE A 57 2.24 16.32 6.46
N TRP A 58 2.65 15.69 7.56
CA TRP A 58 2.89 14.27 7.58
C TRP A 58 1.60 13.49 7.37
N THR A 59 1.60 12.56 6.41
CA THR A 59 0.54 11.58 6.19
C THR A 59 1.13 10.20 6.44
N PRO A 60 0.73 9.53 7.53
CA PRO A 60 1.34 8.26 7.93
C PRO A 60 1.01 7.15 6.93
N GLY A 61 1.89 6.15 6.87
CA GLY A 61 1.64 4.95 6.07
C GLY A 61 0.54 4.07 6.65
N TYR A 62 -0.08 3.28 5.80
CA TYR A 62 -1.19 2.40 6.17
C TYR A 62 -1.23 1.15 5.27
N TRP A 63 -1.89 0.11 5.75
CA TRP A 63 -2.20 -1.05 4.93
C TRP A 63 -3.47 -0.79 4.13
N ALA A 64 -3.37 -0.90 2.80
CA ALA A 64 -4.50 -0.92 1.88
C ALA A 64 -4.73 -2.34 1.39
N TRP A 65 -5.84 -2.58 0.71
CA TRP A 65 -6.23 -3.89 0.19
C TRP A 65 -6.27 -3.88 -1.33
N ASP A 66 -5.83 -4.97 -1.94
CA ASP A 66 -5.93 -5.19 -3.37
C ASP A 66 -6.82 -6.42 -3.63
N ASP A 67 -8.00 -6.19 -4.20
CA ASP A 67 -8.96 -7.27 -4.52
C ASP A 67 -8.42 -8.23 -5.60
N ASP A 68 -7.60 -7.72 -6.53
CA ASP A 68 -7.05 -8.51 -7.62
C ASP A 68 -6.02 -9.55 -7.11
N ASP A 69 -5.22 -9.14 -6.13
CA ASP A 69 -4.20 -10.00 -5.51
C ASP A 69 -4.70 -10.69 -4.23
N GLY A 70 -5.83 -10.25 -3.67
CA GLY A 70 -6.38 -10.78 -2.42
C GLY A 70 -5.43 -10.61 -1.23
N ASP A 71 -4.67 -9.50 -1.18
CA ASP A 71 -3.67 -9.24 -0.15
C ASP A 71 -3.62 -7.77 0.27
N TYR A 72 -3.14 -7.53 1.49
CA TYR A 72 -2.80 -6.19 1.94
C TYR A 72 -1.50 -5.72 1.29
N TYR A 73 -1.44 -4.43 0.98
CA TYR A 73 -0.20 -3.78 0.56
C TYR A 73 0.05 -2.52 1.38
N TRP A 74 1.33 -2.25 1.63
CA TRP A 74 1.74 -1.08 2.39
C TRP A 74 1.77 0.17 1.51
N VAL A 75 1.05 1.20 1.89
CA VAL A 75 1.18 2.56 1.32
C VAL A 75 2.14 3.34 2.21
N PRO A 76 3.33 3.70 1.74
CA PRO A 76 4.33 4.37 2.57
C PRO A 76 3.86 5.72 3.09
N GLY A 77 4.22 6.05 4.33
CA GLY A 77 4.02 7.39 4.86
C GLY A 77 4.82 8.43 4.07
N THR A 78 4.29 9.65 3.94
CA THR A 78 4.95 10.70 3.17
C THR A 78 4.55 12.09 3.62
N TRP A 79 5.39 13.08 3.36
CA TRP A 79 5.04 14.47 3.54
C TRP A 79 4.24 14.97 2.34
N VAL A 80 3.13 15.64 2.58
CA VAL A 80 2.20 16.12 1.54
C VAL A 80 1.88 17.58 1.79
N LEU A 81 1.96 18.38 0.74
CA LEU A 81 1.51 19.77 0.81
C LEU A 81 -0.01 19.79 1.04
N ALA A 82 -0.46 20.48 2.10
CA ALA A 82 -1.87 20.60 2.39
C ALA A 82 -2.60 21.26 1.18
N PRO A 83 -3.80 20.78 0.81
CA PRO A 83 -4.52 21.35 -0.36
C PRO A 83 -4.91 22.81 -0.17
N GLU A 84 -5.17 23.23 1.05
CA GLU A 84 -5.49 24.59 1.45
C GLU A 84 -5.02 24.83 2.90
N PRO A 85 -4.69 26.09 3.27
CA PRO A 85 -4.46 26.43 4.67
C PRO A 85 -5.63 26.07 5.57
N GLY A 86 -5.35 25.63 6.78
CA GLY A 86 -6.36 25.19 7.74
C GLY A 86 -6.79 23.73 7.62
N PHE A 87 -6.41 23.02 6.56
CA PHE A 87 -6.72 21.59 6.44
C PHE A 87 -5.68 20.71 7.13
N LEU A 88 -6.16 19.67 7.82
CA LEU A 88 -5.38 18.63 8.47
C LEU A 88 -5.77 17.28 7.88
N TRP A 89 -4.80 16.36 7.82
CA TRP A 89 -5.03 15.01 7.30
C TRP A 89 -5.64 14.11 8.36
N THR A 90 -6.75 13.45 8.05
CA THR A 90 -7.31 12.34 8.82
C THR A 90 -6.85 11.03 8.17
N PRO A 91 -6.03 10.21 8.85
CA PRO A 91 -5.53 8.95 8.30
C PRO A 91 -6.64 7.95 7.95
N ALA A 92 -6.37 7.12 6.95
CA ALA A 92 -7.19 5.95 6.66
C ALA A 92 -7.06 4.91 7.79
N TYR A 93 -8.08 4.09 8.03
CA TYR A 93 -8.03 3.00 9.01
C TYR A 93 -8.95 1.85 8.64
N TRP A 94 -8.75 0.72 9.29
CA TRP A 94 -9.64 -0.44 9.22
C TRP A 94 -10.50 -0.53 10.48
N GLY A 95 -11.80 -0.77 10.31
CA GLY A 95 -12.73 -0.96 11.43
C GLY A 95 -13.48 -2.28 11.32
N TRP A 96 -13.71 -2.97 12.44
CA TRP A 96 -14.49 -4.20 12.46
C TRP A 96 -15.99 -3.93 12.33
N GLY A 97 -16.61 -4.43 11.27
CA GLY A 97 -18.04 -4.29 10.97
C GLY A 97 -18.92 -5.42 11.52
N GLY A 98 -18.42 -6.26 12.44
CA GLY A 98 -19.15 -7.39 13.01
C GLY A 98 -18.87 -8.74 12.34
N SER A 99 -18.59 -8.78 11.04
CA SER A 99 -18.26 -10.00 10.29
C SER A 99 -16.99 -9.88 9.42
N ALA A 100 -16.59 -8.65 9.10
CA ALA A 100 -15.43 -8.33 8.29
C ALA A 100 -14.84 -6.98 8.69
N PHE A 101 -13.59 -6.76 8.32
CA PHE A 101 -12.93 -5.47 8.43
C PHE A 101 -13.35 -4.58 7.25
N VAL A 102 -13.73 -3.36 7.54
CA VAL A 102 -14.17 -2.34 6.57
C VAL A 102 -13.08 -1.28 6.49
N PHE A 103 -12.70 -0.90 5.28
CA PHE A 103 -11.74 0.18 5.06
C PHE A 103 -12.42 1.55 5.08
N TYR A 104 -11.87 2.45 5.87
CA TYR A 104 -12.26 3.85 5.95
C TYR A 104 -11.14 4.70 5.34
N PRO A 105 -11.34 5.29 4.14
CA PRO A 105 -10.31 6.07 3.47
C PRO A 105 -9.99 7.36 4.21
N GLY A 106 -8.72 7.78 4.14
CA GLY A 106 -8.29 9.07 4.69
C GLY A 106 -8.83 10.25 3.88
N TYR A 107 -8.89 11.41 4.54
CA TYR A 107 -9.38 12.65 3.93
C TYR A 107 -8.76 13.88 4.61
N TRP A 108 -8.79 15.01 3.92
CA TRP A 108 -8.45 16.31 4.50
C TRP A 108 -9.69 16.93 5.13
N SER A 109 -9.59 17.40 6.36
CA SER A 109 -10.66 18.07 7.11
C SER A 109 -10.20 19.44 7.60
N PHE A 110 -11.11 20.40 7.65
CA PHE A 110 -10.78 21.78 8.07
C PHE A 110 -10.74 21.91 9.61
N GLY A 111 -9.62 22.37 10.13
CA GLY A 111 -9.41 22.73 11.53
C GLY A 111 -9.24 21.57 12.50
N VAL A 112 -9.83 20.42 12.23
CA VAL A 112 -9.87 19.26 13.15
C VAL A 112 -9.66 17.97 12.39
N VAL A 113 -8.86 17.08 12.95
CA VAL A 113 -8.71 15.70 12.45
C VAL A 113 -9.91 14.86 12.90
N GLY A 114 -10.49 14.10 11.97
CA GLY A 114 -11.58 13.17 12.29
C GLY A 114 -11.08 11.89 12.94
N PHE A 115 -12.01 10.99 13.23
CA PHE A 115 -11.68 9.68 13.81
C PHE A 115 -10.91 8.80 12.81
N TYR A 116 -9.83 8.19 13.27
CA TYR A 116 -8.98 7.28 12.50
C TYR A 116 -8.74 5.95 13.25
N GLY A 117 -9.80 5.42 13.85
CA GLY A 117 -9.79 4.08 14.48
C GLY A 117 -9.08 4.00 15.82
N GLY A 118 -8.65 5.08 16.42
CA GLY A 118 -7.81 5.04 17.61
C GLY A 118 -6.39 4.51 17.35
N VAL A 119 -5.99 4.39 16.08
CA VAL A 119 -4.70 3.79 15.67
C VAL A 119 -3.55 4.73 15.98
N ASN A 120 -2.53 4.22 16.67
CA ASN A 120 -1.29 4.98 16.93
C ASN A 120 -0.35 4.86 15.71
N TYR A 121 -0.42 5.83 14.79
CA TYR A 121 0.48 5.92 13.62
C TYR A 121 1.83 6.58 13.95
N GLY A 122 1.99 7.15 15.15
CA GLY A 122 3.13 7.97 15.50
C GLY A 122 3.13 9.36 14.86
N TYR A 123 4.18 10.12 15.06
CA TYR A 123 4.45 11.40 14.39
C TYR A 123 3.28 12.40 14.45
N GLY A 124 2.66 12.50 15.63
CA GLY A 124 1.53 13.38 15.90
C GLY A 124 0.16 12.71 15.77
N TYR A 125 0.04 11.49 15.30
CA TYR A 125 -1.19 10.70 15.23
C TYR A 125 -1.17 9.57 16.25
N PHE A 126 -1.50 9.88 17.51
CA PHE A 126 -1.40 8.94 18.64
C PHE A 126 -2.76 8.36 19.06
N GLY A 127 -3.61 8.04 18.09
CA GLY A 127 -4.92 7.44 18.30
C GLY A 127 -6.06 8.45 18.28
N ARG A 128 -5.83 9.72 18.64
CA ARG A 128 -6.83 10.79 18.63
C ARG A 128 -6.23 12.13 18.24
N GLY A 129 -6.98 12.89 17.43
CA GLY A 129 -6.57 14.23 17.02
C GLY A 129 -5.24 14.26 16.29
N TYR A 130 -4.56 15.40 16.35
CA TYR A 130 -3.25 15.60 15.73
C TYR A 130 -2.38 16.52 16.57
N GLU A 131 -1.21 16.04 16.95
CA GLU A 131 -0.25 16.74 17.80
C GLU A 131 1.06 17.09 17.06
N GLY A 132 1.12 16.82 15.76
CA GLY A 132 2.29 17.09 14.93
C GLY A 132 2.43 18.54 14.52
N GLY A 133 1.38 19.37 14.69
CA GLY A 133 1.44 20.78 14.34
C GLY A 133 0.06 21.45 14.35
N ARG A 134 0.06 22.75 14.03
CA ARG A 134 -1.16 23.56 13.95
C ARG A 134 -1.05 24.65 12.90
N TRP A 135 -2.16 25.05 12.38
CA TRP A 135 -2.28 26.24 11.55
C TRP A 135 -2.38 27.52 12.42
N ASP A 136 -1.68 28.57 11.99
CA ASP A 136 -1.85 29.94 12.46
C ASP A 136 -1.95 30.85 11.23
N GLY A 137 -3.17 31.26 10.91
CA GLY A 137 -3.48 31.88 9.64
C GLY A 137 -3.19 30.93 8.46
N ASP A 138 -2.34 31.35 7.56
CA ASP A 138 -1.91 30.62 6.37
C ASP A 138 -0.61 29.82 6.54
N ARG A 139 0.00 29.87 7.75
CA ARG A 139 1.25 29.18 8.06
C ARG A 139 1.04 28.00 8.98
N PHE A 140 1.71 26.89 8.64
CA PHE A 140 1.71 25.68 9.47
C PHE A 140 2.91 25.68 10.42
N PHE A 141 2.65 25.51 11.71
CA PHE A 141 3.65 25.42 12.78
C PHE A 141 3.85 23.98 13.21
N TYR A 142 5.08 23.50 13.20
CA TYR A 142 5.43 22.10 13.47
C TYR A 142 5.81 21.88 14.93
N ASN A 143 5.28 20.83 15.54
CA ASN A 143 5.74 20.36 16.85
C ASN A 143 7.01 19.51 16.71
N ARG A 144 8.15 20.04 17.12
CA ARG A 144 9.46 19.36 17.04
C ARG A 144 9.57 18.14 17.94
N SER A 145 8.75 18.04 18.99
CA SER A 145 8.78 16.86 19.88
C SER A 145 8.36 15.58 19.18
N VAL A 146 7.65 15.67 18.06
CA VAL A 146 7.09 14.52 17.34
C VAL A 146 7.39 14.50 15.84
N ASN A 147 7.92 15.59 15.27
CA ASN A 147 8.25 15.68 13.85
C ASN A 147 9.74 15.83 13.60
N ASN A 148 10.22 15.15 12.57
CA ASN A 148 11.57 15.30 12.06
C ASN A 148 11.66 16.50 11.11
N VAL A 149 11.94 17.70 11.66
CA VAL A 149 12.04 18.95 10.90
C VAL A 149 13.44 19.56 11.02
N ASN A 150 13.95 20.06 9.90
CA ASN A 150 15.21 20.80 9.88
C ASN A 150 14.94 22.30 10.17
N VAL A 151 15.31 22.76 11.36
CA VAL A 151 15.07 24.14 11.80
C VAL A 151 15.86 25.20 11.03
N THR A 152 16.86 24.83 10.23
CA THR A 152 17.56 25.77 9.35
C THR A 152 16.77 26.10 8.09
N ILE A 153 15.77 25.27 7.75
CA ILE A 153 14.90 25.42 6.59
C ILE A 153 13.47 25.78 7.02
N ILE A 154 12.99 25.15 8.10
CA ILE A 154 11.63 25.33 8.61
C ILE A 154 11.70 26.14 9.91
N HIS A 155 11.23 27.37 9.85
CA HIS A 155 11.30 28.32 10.98
C HIS A 155 10.03 28.34 11.83
N ASN A 156 8.89 27.90 11.28
CA ASN A 156 7.61 27.84 11.99
C ASN A 156 7.56 26.57 12.86
N VAL A 157 8.23 26.60 13.99
CA VAL A 157 8.35 25.45 14.89
C VAL A 157 8.01 25.83 16.33
N TYR A 158 7.51 24.86 17.07
CA TYR A 158 7.36 24.92 18.52
C TYR A 158 7.74 23.57 19.14
N GLU A 159 7.85 23.51 20.44
CA GLU A 159 8.16 22.30 21.18
C GLU A 159 7.11 22.09 22.25
N GLN A 160 6.31 21.06 22.09
CA GLN A 160 5.31 20.66 23.06
C GLN A 160 5.46 19.16 23.30
N PRO A 161 5.91 18.75 24.50
CA PRO A 161 5.98 17.33 24.83
C PRO A 161 4.63 16.63 24.67
N VAL A 162 4.65 15.43 24.12
CA VAL A 162 3.48 14.60 23.93
C VAL A 162 3.69 13.30 24.70
N ASP A 163 2.70 12.92 25.51
CA ASP A 163 2.73 11.67 26.27
C ASP A 163 2.11 10.54 25.44
N HIS A 164 2.95 9.72 24.82
CA HIS A 164 2.52 8.54 24.06
C HIS A 164 2.81 7.28 24.84
N ARG A 165 1.87 6.88 25.64
CA ARG A 165 1.98 5.66 26.46
C ARG A 165 1.61 4.39 25.73
N ASP A 166 0.94 4.46 24.55
CA ASP A 166 0.51 3.32 23.80
C ASP A 166 1.50 2.98 22.70
N GLU A 167 2.33 1.96 22.93
CA GLU A 167 3.29 1.44 21.96
C GLU A 167 2.70 0.32 21.07
N ARG A 168 1.40 0.03 21.21
CA ARG A 168 0.75 -0.99 20.37
C ARG A 168 0.77 -0.56 18.92
N ARG A 169 1.11 -1.50 18.06
CA ARG A 169 1.19 -1.30 16.61
C ARG A 169 -0.04 -1.80 15.85
N VAL A 170 -1.13 -2.05 16.56
CA VAL A 170 -2.39 -2.52 15.98
C VAL A 170 -2.91 -1.48 14.98
N SER A 171 -3.19 -1.91 13.76
CA SER A 171 -3.57 -1.05 12.63
C SER A 171 -5.08 -0.97 12.38
N TYR A 172 -5.92 -1.49 13.31
CA TYR A 172 -7.36 -1.59 13.14
C TYR A 172 -8.14 -1.39 14.45
N ASN A 173 -9.38 -0.98 14.31
CA ASN A 173 -10.33 -0.78 15.41
C ASN A 173 -11.37 -1.91 15.45
N GLY A 174 -11.67 -2.41 16.64
CA GLY A 174 -12.63 -3.49 16.86
C GLY A 174 -12.14 -4.88 16.43
N GLY A 175 -12.95 -5.89 16.65
CA GLY A 175 -12.58 -7.28 16.40
C GLY A 175 -11.61 -7.86 17.44
N GLU A 176 -11.17 -9.09 17.22
CA GLU A 176 -10.23 -9.76 18.12
C GLU A 176 -8.84 -9.10 18.03
N GLY A 177 -8.31 -8.66 19.16
CA GLY A 177 -7.01 -7.99 19.25
C GLY A 177 -6.98 -6.53 18.78
N GLY A 178 -8.09 -6.00 18.26
CA GLY A 178 -8.20 -4.65 17.78
C GLY A 178 -8.32 -3.59 18.88
N ILE A 179 -8.14 -2.34 18.48
CA ILE A 179 -8.33 -1.16 19.33
C ILE A 179 -9.83 -1.00 19.57
N ASN A 180 -10.22 -0.71 20.82
CA ASN A 180 -11.62 -0.49 21.17
C ASN A 180 -11.86 1.01 21.48
N GLU A 181 -11.78 1.85 20.46
CA GLU A 181 -12.02 3.28 20.57
C GLU A 181 -13.26 3.70 19.77
N ARG A 182 -13.91 4.76 20.24
CA ARG A 182 -15.08 5.37 19.58
C ARG A 182 -14.78 6.82 19.23
N PRO A 183 -15.35 7.34 18.14
CA PRO A 183 -15.18 8.74 17.80
C PRO A 183 -15.76 9.65 18.89
N THR A 184 -15.10 10.74 19.15
CA THR A 184 -15.63 11.85 19.96
C THR A 184 -16.63 12.66 19.14
N PRO A 185 -17.51 13.46 19.79
CA PRO A 185 -18.43 14.36 19.06
C PRO A 185 -17.68 15.33 18.11
N GLN A 186 -16.48 15.74 18.45
CA GLN A 186 -15.65 16.62 17.64
C GLN A 186 -15.11 15.92 16.38
N GLU A 187 -14.63 14.68 16.50
CA GLU A 187 -14.19 13.85 15.38
C GLU A 187 -15.36 13.48 14.44
N GLU A 188 -16.54 13.21 15.00
CA GLU A 188 -17.75 13.02 14.22
C GLU A 188 -18.18 14.29 13.47
N ALA A 189 -18.04 15.47 14.11
CA ALA A 189 -18.32 16.74 13.46
C ALA A 189 -17.35 16.99 12.29
N ALA A 190 -16.05 16.66 12.45
CA ALA A 190 -15.06 16.73 11.37
C ALA A 190 -15.43 15.82 10.19
N ALA A 191 -15.95 14.60 10.47
CA ALA A 191 -16.40 13.67 9.43
C ALA A 191 -17.62 14.18 8.66
N ARG A 192 -18.48 15.01 9.26
CA ARG A 192 -19.66 15.66 8.63
C ARG A 192 -19.35 17.02 8.02
N GLY A 193 -18.21 17.63 8.37
CA GLY A 193 -17.80 18.95 7.91
C GLY A 193 -17.25 18.98 6.48
N ARG A 194 -16.62 20.10 6.15
CA ARG A 194 -15.94 20.26 4.85
C ARG A 194 -14.76 19.30 4.76
N ARG A 195 -14.79 18.39 3.78
CA ARG A 195 -13.73 17.41 3.51
C ARG A 195 -13.24 17.52 2.08
N LEU A 196 -11.95 17.29 1.89
CA LEU A 196 -11.33 17.15 0.57
C LEU A 196 -10.73 15.74 0.45
N PRO A 197 -10.77 15.14 -0.74
CA PRO A 197 -10.17 13.84 -1.00
C PRO A 197 -8.64 13.90 -0.89
N PRO A 198 -7.95 12.75 -0.88
CA PRO A 198 -6.50 12.69 -0.95
C PRO A 198 -5.97 13.56 -2.11
N ALA A 199 -4.89 14.30 -1.88
CA ALA A 199 -4.22 15.09 -2.89
C ALA A 199 -3.69 14.21 -4.04
N ALA A 200 -3.38 14.81 -5.20
CA ALA A 200 -2.90 14.06 -6.36
C ALA A 200 -1.66 13.21 -6.04
N GLY A 201 -0.69 13.78 -5.30
CA GLY A 201 0.51 13.05 -4.88
C GLY A 201 0.21 11.85 -3.97
N GLN A 202 -0.78 11.94 -3.07
CA GLN A 202 -1.18 10.81 -2.23
C GLN A 202 -1.78 9.67 -3.06
N ARG A 203 -2.63 9.99 -4.04
CA ARG A 203 -3.20 8.98 -4.96
C ARG A 203 -2.14 8.32 -5.83
N GLU A 204 -1.17 9.11 -6.31
CA GLU A 204 -0.02 8.57 -7.06
C GLU A 204 0.83 7.64 -6.19
N GLN A 205 1.11 8.02 -4.94
CA GLN A 205 1.81 7.21 -3.94
C GLN A 205 1.12 5.86 -3.73
N GLU A 206 -0.20 5.88 -3.53
CA GLU A 206 -1.01 4.68 -3.35
C GLU A 206 -1.01 3.79 -4.60
N GLN A 207 -1.18 4.37 -5.79
CA GLN A 207 -1.18 3.64 -7.06
C GLN A 207 0.17 2.98 -7.34
N GLN A 208 1.28 3.67 -7.10
CA GLN A 208 2.63 3.12 -7.25
C GLN A 208 2.90 2.02 -6.22
N ALA A 209 2.45 2.19 -4.97
CA ALA A 209 2.54 1.16 -3.95
C ALA A 209 1.73 -0.09 -4.33
N ARG A 210 0.50 0.10 -4.80
CA ARG A 210 -0.37 -0.99 -5.27
C ARG A 210 0.25 -1.80 -6.40
N SER A 211 0.90 -1.15 -7.36
CA SER A 211 1.51 -1.80 -8.52
C SER A 211 2.82 -2.52 -8.22
N ASN A 212 3.42 -2.31 -7.04
CA ASN A 212 4.71 -2.89 -6.70
C ASN A 212 4.57 -4.10 -5.77
N PRO A 213 4.92 -5.32 -6.23
CA PRO A 213 4.80 -6.55 -5.43
C PRO A 213 5.56 -6.54 -4.11
N GLN A 214 6.64 -5.74 -3.99
CA GLN A 214 7.43 -5.63 -2.75
C GLN A 214 6.65 -5.02 -1.58
N PHE A 215 5.54 -4.33 -1.86
CA PHE A 215 4.69 -3.75 -0.82
C PHE A 215 3.61 -4.72 -0.31
N ARG A 216 3.40 -5.88 -0.96
CA ARG A 216 2.45 -6.91 -0.51
C ARG A 216 2.85 -7.49 0.83
N ALA A 217 1.87 -7.68 1.72
CA ALA A 217 2.10 -8.22 3.06
C ALA A 217 2.64 -9.65 3.02
N ASN A 218 2.17 -10.47 2.08
CA ASN A 218 2.66 -11.83 1.87
C ASN A 218 4.10 -11.88 1.33
N VAL A 219 4.57 -10.80 0.69
CA VAL A 219 5.94 -10.70 0.14
C VAL A 219 6.91 -10.11 1.17
N ASN A 220 6.54 -9.01 1.81
CA ASN A 220 7.41 -8.28 2.74
C ASN A 220 7.29 -8.76 4.20
N HIS A 221 6.34 -9.66 4.48
CA HIS A 221 6.09 -10.21 5.82
C HIS A 221 5.88 -9.12 6.89
N GLY A 222 5.14 -8.07 6.52
CA GLY A 222 4.87 -6.94 7.40
C GLY A 222 6.03 -5.94 7.53
N LYS A 223 7.14 -6.16 6.82
CA LYS A 223 8.35 -5.31 6.82
C LYS A 223 8.62 -4.72 5.43
N PRO A 224 7.89 -3.68 5.02
CA PRO A 224 8.03 -3.11 3.69
C PRO A 224 9.43 -2.50 3.47
N PRO A 225 10.02 -2.68 2.27
CA PRO A 225 11.35 -2.14 1.95
C PRO A 225 11.36 -0.60 1.90
N VAL A 226 10.22 0.01 1.63
CA VAL A 226 9.98 1.44 1.74
C VAL A 226 8.79 1.64 2.68
N ALA A 227 9.06 2.06 3.91
CA ALA A 227 8.02 2.33 4.89
C ALA A 227 7.57 3.79 4.87
N ALA A 228 8.46 4.70 4.48
CA ALA A 228 8.18 6.12 4.36
C ALA A 228 9.05 6.79 3.30
N THR A 229 8.58 7.94 2.80
CA THR A 229 9.28 8.77 1.80
C THR A 229 9.19 10.25 2.17
N SER A 230 10.20 11.05 1.79
CA SER A 230 10.17 12.50 2.03
C SER A 230 9.20 13.24 1.10
N ARG A 231 8.85 12.67 -0.05
CA ARG A 231 7.88 13.22 -1.02
C ARG A 231 7.08 12.10 -1.65
N PRO A 232 5.82 12.35 -2.05
CA PRO A 232 5.00 11.35 -2.73
C PRO A 232 5.67 10.82 -4.01
N GLY A 233 5.53 9.53 -4.27
CA GLY A 233 6.07 8.87 -5.47
C GLY A 233 7.58 8.65 -5.46
N ALA A 234 8.32 9.16 -4.50
CA ALA A 234 9.79 9.04 -4.41
C ALA A 234 10.20 7.74 -3.72
N PHE A 235 10.04 6.60 -4.39
CA PHE A 235 10.37 5.28 -3.82
C PHE A 235 11.85 4.88 -3.96
N THR A 236 12.68 5.74 -4.52
CA THR A 236 14.12 5.55 -4.69
C THR A 236 14.88 6.82 -4.33
N GLY A 237 16.15 6.68 -3.99
CA GLY A 237 17.03 7.82 -3.70
C GLY A 237 17.01 8.30 -2.25
N GLY A 238 17.47 9.52 -2.03
CA GLY A 238 17.52 10.14 -0.69
C GLY A 238 16.13 10.45 -0.14
N GLY A 239 15.91 10.20 1.15
CA GLY A 239 14.62 10.42 1.81
C GLY A 239 13.66 9.22 1.77
N VAL A 240 14.10 8.08 1.25
CA VAL A 240 13.42 6.78 1.37
C VAL A 240 13.86 6.10 2.66
N VAL A 241 12.88 5.67 3.46
CA VAL A 241 13.12 5.03 4.75
C VAL A 241 12.51 3.63 4.76
N PRO A 242 13.29 2.57 4.99
CA PRO A 242 12.78 1.20 5.13
C PRO A 242 12.15 0.99 6.51
N ALA A 243 11.33 -0.04 6.63
CA ALA A 243 10.88 -0.50 7.93
C ALA A 243 12.06 -1.09 8.73
N ARG A 244 12.22 -0.69 9.98
CA ARG A 244 13.20 -1.26 10.92
C ARG A 244 12.71 -2.61 11.42
N GLU A 245 11.42 -2.68 11.80
CA GLU A 245 10.75 -3.88 12.26
C GLU A 245 9.45 -4.09 11.48
N GLY A 246 9.13 -5.35 11.22
CA GLY A 246 7.87 -5.72 10.60
C GLY A 246 6.70 -5.70 11.57
N GLY A 247 5.50 -5.48 11.04
CA GLY A 247 4.25 -5.71 11.74
C GLY A 247 3.88 -7.19 11.77
N THR A 248 3.19 -7.64 12.81
CA THR A 248 2.64 -9.00 12.88
C THR A 248 1.53 -9.16 11.85
N ILE A 249 1.56 -10.24 11.07
CA ILE A 249 0.49 -10.56 10.13
C ILE A 249 -0.57 -11.38 10.85
N HIS A 250 -1.76 -10.84 10.96
CA HIS A 250 -2.93 -11.50 11.56
C HIS A 250 -3.66 -12.30 10.47
N GLY A 251 -3.30 -13.57 10.33
CA GLY A 251 -4.05 -14.61 9.63
C GLY A 251 -4.72 -14.27 8.29
N GLY A 252 -4.21 -14.83 7.20
CA GLY A 252 -5.02 -15.14 6.01
C GLY A 252 -6.03 -16.27 6.31
N PRO A 253 -6.85 -16.73 5.33
CA PRO A 253 -7.95 -17.67 5.57
C PRO A 253 -7.44 -18.91 6.31
N ARG A 254 -7.76 -18.99 7.60
CA ARG A 254 -7.47 -20.15 8.42
C ARG A 254 -8.44 -21.25 8.02
N ASN A 255 -7.92 -22.33 7.43
CA ASN A 255 -8.54 -23.61 7.63
C ASN A 255 -8.55 -23.90 9.14
N ALA A 256 -9.72 -23.78 9.77
CA ALA A 256 -9.91 -24.07 11.17
C ALA A 256 -9.69 -25.58 11.41
N GLY A 257 -8.52 -25.94 11.95
CA GLY A 257 -8.28 -27.22 12.63
C GLY A 257 -8.25 -26.96 14.13
N PRO A 258 -8.75 -27.90 14.98
CA PRO A 258 -8.92 -27.67 16.40
C PRO A 258 -7.59 -27.60 17.14
N GLY A 259 -7.53 -26.68 18.09
CA GLY A 259 -6.35 -26.32 18.84
C GLY A 259 -5.71 -27.40 19.68
N ASN A 260 -4.43 -27.22 19.91
CA ASN A 260 -3.78 -27.74 21.12
C ASN A 260 -2.79 -26.69 21.64
N ALA A 261 -3.06 -26.22 22.85
CA ALA A 261 -2.16 -25.34 23.58
C ALA A 261 -1.03 -26.19 24.17
N GLY A 262 0.20 -25.95 23.76
CA GLY A 262 1.37 -26.60 24.33
C GLY A 262 2.63 -25.78 24.05
N ARG A 263 3.18 -25.19 25.13
CA ARG A 263 4.51 -24.55 25.16
C ARG A 263 5.56 -25.45 24.56
N ASN A 264 6.45 -24.92 23.71
CA ASN A 264 7.86 -25.30 23.75
C ASN A 264 8.72 -24.28 23.01
N ASN A 265 9.74 -23.78 23.70
CA ASN A 265 10.84 -23.00 23.18
C ASN A 265 11.67 -23.87 22.22
N ALA A 266 11.75 -23.47 20.95
CA ALA A 266 12.77 -23.93 20.01
C ALA A 266 13.20 -22.76 19.13
N PRO A 267 14.47 -22.71 18.68
CA PRO A 267 15.03 -21.56 17.95
C PRO A 267 14.38 -21.41 16.57
N PRO A 268 14.47 -20.22 15.91
CA PRO A 268 13.72 -19.93 14.69
C PRO A 268 14.23 -20.78 13.53
N GLU A 269 13.47 -21.80 13.19
CA GLU A 269 13.62 -22.47 11.90
C GLU A 269 13.09 -21.56 10.79
N ASN A 270 13.90 -21.44 9.77
CA ASN A 270 13.70 -20.73 8.51
C ASN A 270 12.45 -21.28 7.79
N ASN A 271 11.26 -20.82 8.16
CA ASN A 271 9.98 -21.32 7.64
C ASN A 271 9.59 -20.52 6.38
N THR A 272 10.32 -20.74 5.29
CA THR A 272 9.83 -20.39 3.95
C THR A 272 8.56 -21.22 3.70
N ARG A 273 7.38 -20.60 3.76
CA ARG A 273 6.13 -21.24 3.33
C ARG A 273 6.32 -21.68 1.88
N ARG A 274 6.28 -23.00 1.68
CA ARG A 274 6.38 -23.60 0.35
C ARG A 274 5.16 -23.19 -0.47
N ALA A 275 5.38 -22.66 -1.66
CA ALA A 275 4.31 -22.30 -2.60
C ALA A 275 3.51 -23.56 -2.98
N VAL A 276 2.19 -23.53 -2.85
CA VAL A 276 1.31 -24.67 -3.19
C VAL A 276 0.94 -24.63 -4.67
N HIS A 277 0.62 -23.45 -5.17
CA HIS A 277 0.20 -23.24 -6.57
C HIS A 277 1.21 -22.39 -7.35
N PRO A 278 1.22 -22.47 -8.68
CA PRO A 278 2.11 -21.65 -9.52
C PRO A 278 1.91 -20.13 -9.34
N ASN A 279 0.70 -19.70 -8.96
CA ASN A 279 0.42 -18.28 -8.67
C ASN A 279 1.04 -17.80 -7.37
N ASP A 280 1.34 -18.70 -6.43
CA ASP A 280 2.02 -18.37 -5.17
C ASP A 280 3.52 -18.11 -5.37
N LEU A 281 4.05 -18.44 -6.57
CA LEU A 281 5.44 -18.16 -6.92
C LEU A 281 5.63 -16.70 -7.29
N PRO A 282 6.77 -16.09 -6.94
CA PRO A 282 7.08 -14.72 -7.34
C PRO A 282 7.02 -14.56 -8.86
N PRO A 283 6.65 -13.38 -9.38
CA PRO A 283 6.66 -13.11 -10.82
C PRO A 283 7.99 -13.47 -11.45
N ILE A 284 7.96 -14.03 -12.66
CA ILE A 284 9.19 -14.26 -13.41
C ILE A 284 9.61 -12.90 -13.96
N GLU A 285 10.77 -12.40 -13.51
CA GLU A 285 11.30 -11.12 -13.98
C GLU A 285 11.62 -11.18 -15.47
N ARG A 286 11.12 -10.18 -16.20
CA ARG A 286 11.49 -10.01 -17.60
C ARG A 286 12.95 -9.51 -17.67
N PRO A 287 13.82 -10.15 -18.46
CA PRO A 287 15.19 -9.67 -18.60
C PRO A 287 15.23 -8.22 -19.05
N ALA A 288 16.01 -7.38 -18.36
CA ALA A 288 16.22 -6.01 -18.76
C ALA A 288 16.93 -5.97 -20.15
N ALA A 289 16.49 -5.04 -21.01
CA ALA A 289 17.18 -4.80 -22.27
C ALA A 289 18.62 -4.39 -21.97
N SER A 290 19.61 -5.15 -22.44
CA SER A 290 21.01 -4.81 -22.23
C SER A 290 21.36 -3.55 -23.04
N ASN A 291 21.76 -2.47 -22.37
CA ASN A 291 22.32 -1.26 -22.99
C ASN A 291 23.76 -1.46 -23.48
N ALA A 292 24.25 -2.68 -23.48
CA ALA A 292 25.60 -3.00 -23.92
C ALA A 292 25.65 -3.11 -25.45
N GLY A 293 26.54 -2.38 -26.03
CA GLY A 293 26.71 -2.13 -27.46
C GLY A 293 26.57 -3.35 -28.36
N ASN A 294 26.04 -3.10 -29.50
CA ASN A 294 25.69 -3.80 -30.74
C ASN A 294 26.48 -5.07 -31.14
N SER A 295 26.95 -5.92 -30.21
CA SER A 295 27.57 -7.18 -30.58
C SER A 295 26.53 -8.21 -30.97
N LYS A 296 26.74 -8.96 -32.05
CA LYS A 296 25.86 -10.07 -32.46
C LYS A 296 25.68 -11.13 -31.36
N GLN A 297 26.63 -11.23 -30.44
CA GLN A 297 26.59 -12.11 -29.28
C GLN A 297 25.55 -11.66 -28.24
N ASP A 298 25.54 -10.33 -27.93
CA ASP A 298 24.58 -9.77 -26.98
C ASP A 298 23.14 -9.91 -27.48
N GLN A 299 22.91 -9.64 -28.76
CA GLN A 299 21.61 -9.83 -29.38
C GLN A 299 21.14 -11.31 -29.34
N LYS A 300 22.08 -12.25 -29.54
CA LYS A 300 21.78 -13.68 -29.45
C LYS A 300 21.45 -14.10 -28.01
N TYR A 301 22.18 -13.57 -27.03
CA TYR A 301 21.96 -13.81 -25.61
C TYR A 301 20.61 -13.25 -25.16
N GLN A 302 20.30 -12.01 -25.52
CA GLN A 302 19.01 -11.38 -25.22
C GLN A 302 17.82 -12.17 -25.79
N LYS A 303 17.88 -12.61 -27.06
CA LYS A 303 16.87 -13.47 -27.65
C LYS A 303 16.71 -14.81 -26.92
N GLN A 304 17.78 -15.36 -26.37
CA GLN A 304 17.72 -16.58 -25.56
C GLN A 304 17.05 -16.33 -24.21
N GLN A 305 17.35 -15.20 -23.57
CA GLN A 305 16.69 -14.79 -22.32
C GLN A 305 15.19 -14.57 -22.51
N GLU A 306 14.78 -13.87 -23.58
CA GLU A 306 13.35 -13.68 -23.89
C GLU A 306 12.63 -15.00 -24.17
N LYS A 307 13.26 -15.93 -24.91
CA LYS A 307 12.70 -17.26 -25.11
C LYS A 307 12.55 -18.04 -23.81
N LEU A 308 13.56 -17.98 -22.93
CA LEU A 308 13.47 -18.64 -21.63
C LEU A 308 12.34 -18.05 -20.77
N TYR A 309 12.22 -16.73 -20.72
CA TYR A 309 11.16 -16.04 -20.03
C TYR A 309 9.77 -16.48 -20.54
N ALA A 310 9.55 -16.45 -21.85
CA ALA A 310 8.30 -16.87 -22.46
C ALA A 310 7.99 -18.36 -22.19
N GLN A 311 9.00 -19.23 -22.18
CA GLN A 311 8.86 -20.64 -21.85
C GLN A 311 8.42 -20.83 -20.39
N GLN A 312 9.06 -20.13 -19.44
CA GLN A 312 8.75 -20.20 -18.02
C GLN A 312 7.34 -19.70 -17.72
N GLN A 313 6.91 -18.61 -18.36
CA GLN A 313 5.53 -18.11 -18.27
C GLN A 313 4.52 -19.16 -18.76
N LYS A 314 4.79 -19.77 -19.89
CA LYS A 314 3.91 -20.81 -20.46
C LYS A 314 3.83 -22.06 -19.57
N ASP A 315 4.96 -22.47 -18.99
CA ASP A 315 5.00 -23.64 -18.10
C ASP A 315 4.20 -23.37 -16.81
N ARG A 316 4.29 -22.15 -16.26
CA ARG A 316 3.50 -21.70 -15.10
C ARG A 316 2.01 -21.72 -15.40
N GLN A 317 1.58 -21.12 -16.52
CA GLN A 317 0.16 -21.12 -16.92
C GLN A 317 -0.40 -22.53 -17.15
N LYS A 318 0.38 -23.41 -17.75
CA LYS A 318 -0.07 -24.80 -17.96
C LYS A 318 -0.29 -25.53 -16.63
N LEU A 319 0.64 -25.42 -15.70
CA LEU A 319 0.50 -26.07 -14.39
C LEU A 319 -0.70 -25.50 -13.63
N GLN A 320 -0.89 -24.19 -13.65
CA GLN A 320 -2.05 -23.55 -13.04
C GLN A 320 -3.36 -24.07 -13.63
N GLN A 321 -3.52 -24.07 -14.95
CA GLN A 321 -4.72 -24.58 -15.59
C GLN A 321 -4.99 -26.07 -15.28
N GLN A 322 -3.93 -26.86 -15.13
CA GLN A 322 -4.05 -28.24 -14.72
C GLN A 322 -4.59 -28.37 -13.29
N GLN A 323 -4.02 -27.63 -12.36
CA GLN A 323 -4.42 -27.63 -10.95
C GLN A 323 -5.86 -27.09 -10.77
N GLU A 324 -6.24 -26.05 -11.48
CA GLU A 324 -7.62 -25.52 -11.49
C GLU A 324 -8.63 -26.57 -11.98
N LYS A 325 -8.30 -27.32 -13.04
CA LYS A 325 -9.18 -28.41 -13.53
C LYS A 325 -9.31 -29.52 -12.49
N GLU A 326 -8.23 -29.87 -11.78
CA GLU A 326 -8.27 -30.87 -10.71
C GLU A 326 -9.16 -30.39 -9.55
N HIS A 327 -9.08 -29.11 -9.15
CA HIS A 327 -9.98 -28.53 -8.15
C HIS A 327 -11.44 -28.56 -8.58
N GLN A 328 -11.75 -28.18 -9.83
CA GLN A 328 -13.10 -28.25 -10.37
C GLN A 328 -13.66 -29.69 -10.37
N GLN A 329 -12.82 -30.68 -10.65
CA GLN A 329 -13.22 -32.08 -10.61
C GLN A 329 -13.49 -32.54 -9.15
N LEU A 330 -12.63 -32.15 -8.19
CA LEU A 330 -12.84 -32.44 -6.78
C LEU A 330 -14.13 -31.83 -6.24
N ALA A 331 -14.45 -30.61 -6.66
CA ALA A 331 -15.70 -29.93 -6.29
C ALA A 331 -16.93 -30.67 -6.85
N LYS A 332 -16.88 -31.11 -8.09
CA LYS A 332 -17.98 -31.88 -8.75
C LYS A 332 -18.19 -33.29 -8.13
N GLN A 333 -17.13 -33.87 -7.58
CA GLN A 333 -17.17 -35.22 -7.00
C GLN A 333 -17.48 -35.21 -5.49
N ASN A 334 -17.77 -34.06 -4.87
CA ASN A 334 -17.92 -33.90 -3.41
C ASN A 334 -16.83 -34.63 -2.63
N ALA A 335 -15.57 -34.51 -3.08
CA ALA A 335 -14.44 -35.22 -2.51
C ALA A 335 -14.30 -34.91 -1.01
N ASN A 336 -13.99 -35.94 -0.22
CA ASN A 336 -13.74 -35.78 1.21
C ASN A 336 -12.45 -34.99 1.48
N ASP A 337 -12.29 -34.46 2.69
CA ASP A 337 -11.18 -33.58 3.07
C ASP A 337 -9.80 -34.26 2.93
N ALA A 338 -9.71 -35.56 3.22
CA ALA A 338 -8.46 -36.31 3.06
C ALA A 338 -8.00 -36.33 1.58
N ARG A 339 -8.94 -36.49 0.63
CA ARG A 339 -8.60 -36.46 -0.80
C ARG A 339 -8.21 -35.08 -1.27
N ARG A 340 -8.86 -34.03 -0.74
CA ARG A 340 -8.48 -32.62 -1.02
C ARG A 340 -7.06 -32.34 -0.54
N GLN A 341 -6.72 -32.72 0.70
CA GLN A 341 -5.38 -32.54 1.24
C GLN A 341 -4.31 -33.28 0.44
N GLN A 342 -4.60 -34.51 -0.01
CA GLN A 342 -3.66 -35.26 -0.86
C GLN A 342 -3.41 -34.57 -2.19
N VAL A 343 -4.43 -33.96 -2.79
CA VAL A 343 -4.29 -33.19 -4.05
C VAL A 343 -3.47 -31.92 -3.81
N GLU A 344 -3.72 -31.18 -2.72
CA GLU A 344 -2.95 -29.99 -2.36
C GLU A 344 -1.46 -30.31 -2.14
N GLN A 345 -1.14 -31.39 -1.44
CA GLN A 345 0.24 -31.83 -1.28
C GLN A 345 0.92 -32.15 -2.61
N ARG A 346 0.20 -32.76 -3.54
CA ARG A 346 0.70 -33.01 -4.90
C ARG A 346 0.90 -31.71 -5.68
N HIS A 347 -0.01 -30.75 -5.58
CA HIS A 347 0.12 -29.43 -6.20
C HIS A 347 1.34 -28.69 -5.67
N GLN A 348 1.58 -28.73 -4.35
CA GLN A 348 2.77 -28.16 -3.75
C GLN A 348 4.06 -28.77 -4.33
N GLN A 349 4.14 -30.12 -4.40
CA GLN A 349 5.31 -30.80 -4.97
C GLN A 349 5.52 -30.43 -6.45
N GLN A 350 4.45 -30.35 -7.25
CA GLN A 350 4.54 -29.94 -8.66
C GLN A 350 5.03 -28.51 -8.81
N THR A 351 4.56 -27.60 -7.95
CA THR A 351 4.95 -26.18 -7.94
C THR A 351 6.40 -26.02 -7.53
N GLU A 352 6.87 -26.74 -6.50
CA GLU A 352 8.27 -26.77 -6.09
C GLU A 352 9.20 -27.30 -7.20
N GLN A 353 8.80 -28.37 -7.88
CA GLN A 353 9.56 -28.92 -9.00
C GLN A 353 9.65 -27.94 -10.18
N LEU A 354 8.55 -27.20 -10.45
CA LEU A 354 8.55 -26.15 -11.47
C LEU A 354 9.53 -25.04 -11.09
N GLN A 355 9.50 -24.56 -9.86
CA GLN A 355 10.39 -23.51 -9.36
C GLN A 355 11.87 -23.92 -9.43
N GLN A 356 12.19 -25.13 -8.97
CA GLN A 356 13.55 -25.67 -9.05
C GLN A 356 14.05 -25.75 -10.49
N ARG A 357 13.22 -26.22 -11.41
CA ARG A 357 13.55 -26.29 -12.84
C ARG A 357 13.80 -24.90 -13.43
N HIS A 358 12.97 -23.92 -13.11
CA HIS A 358 13.13 -22.55 -13.57
C HIS A 358 14.42 -21.92 -13.01
N SER A 359 14.72 -22.10 -11.73
CA SER A 359 15.96 -21.62 -11.11
C SER A 359 17.20 -22.22 -11.76
N GLN A 360 17.22 -23.53 -12.01
CA GLN A 360 18.33 -24.17 -12.73
C GLN A 360 18.50 -23.65 -14.17
N GLN A 361 17.39 -23.40 -14.88
CA GLN A 361 17.44 -22.82 -16.22
C GLN A 361 18.02 -21.40 -16.21
N GLN A 362 17.63 -20.57 -15.23
CA GLN A 362 18.18 -19.22 -15.06
C GLN A 362 19.66 -19.25 -14.72
N GLN A 363 20.11 -20.11 -13.80
CA GLN A 363 21.53 -20.27 -13.47
C GLN A 363 22.36 -20.68 -14.69
N ARG A 364 21.88 -21.66 -15.49
CA ARG A 364 22.56 -22.06 -16.72
C ARG A 364 22.61 -20.94 -17.76
N MET A 365 21.60 -20.06 -17.79
CA MET A 365 21.58 -18.90 -18.67
C MET A 365 22.61 -17.85 -18.22
N GLN A 366 22.69 -17.57 -16.91
CA GLN A 366 23.66 -16.63 -16.34
C GLN A 366 25.10 -17.09 -16.59
N GLN A 367 25.41 -18.38 -16.49
CA GLN A 367 26.73 -18.93 -16.80
C GLN A 367 27.14 -18.76 -18.28
N ARG A 368 26.17 -18.54 -19.17
CA ARG A 368 26.40 -18.29 -20.61
C ARG A 368 26.48 -16.81 -20.96
N GLN A 369 26.42 -15.91 -19.98
CA GLN A 369 26.52 -14.48 -20.22
C GLN A 369 27.89 -14.15 -20.80
N PRO A 370 27.98 -13.43 -21.94
CA PRO A 370 29.27 -12.98 -22.49
C PRO A 370 29.96 -12.09 -21.46
N GLN A 371 31.22 -12.37 -21.17
CA GLN A 371 32.02 -11.50 -20.29
C GLN A 371 32.15 -10.13 -20.96
N SER A 372 31.74 -9.08 -20.27
CA SER A 372 32.03 -7.71 -20.71
C SER A 372 33.53 -7.52 -20.74
N HIS A 373 34.11 -7.28 -21.90
CA HIS A 373 35.47 -6.82 -22.00
C HIS A 373 35.54 -5.45 -21.32
N SER A 374 36.07 -5.40 -20.10
CA SER A 374 36.53 -4.17 -19.48
C SER A 374 37.51 -3.50 -20.43
N ALA A 375 37.26 -2.26 -20.82
CA ALA A 375 38.17 -1.48 -21.64
C ALA A 375 39.54 -1.46 -20.96
N PRO A 376 40.66 -1.59 -21.75
CA PRO A 376 41.99 -1.50 -21.18
C PRO A 376 42.20 -0.12 -20.53
N PRO A 377 42.95 -0.05 -19.42
CA PRO A 377 43.23 1.21 -18.74
C PRO A 377 43.89 2.22 -19.70
N PRO A 378 43.56 3.52 -19.62
CA PRO A 378 44.13 4.54 -20.46
C PRO A 378 45.69 4.57 -20.27
N PRO A 379 46.45 4.81 -21.33
CA PRO A 379 47.93 4.88 -21.24
C PRO A 379 48.36 6.01 -20.32
N PRO A 380 49.48 5.86 -19.57
CA PRO A 380 49.95 6.86 -18.64
C PRO A 380 50.26 8.17 -19.40
N GLN A 381 49.69 9.27 -18.89
CA GLN A 381 50.00 10.60 -19.41
C GLN A 381 51.46 10.91 -19.12
N LYS A 382 52.27 11.19 -20.17
CA LYS A 382 53.61 11.70 -20.02
C LYS A 382 53.52 13.14 -19.52
N GLU A 383 53.91 13.34 -18.28
CA GLU A 383 54.24 14.68 -17.78
C GLU A 383 55.33 15.31 -18.64
N LYS A 384 55.05 16.44 -19.25
CA LYS A 384 56.06 17.30 -19.85
C LYS A 384 56.61 18.22 -18.77
N HIS A 385 57.86 18.07 -18.50
CA HIS A 385 58.68 19.07 -17.78
C HIS A 385 58.79 20.37 -18.59
#